data_661b6bbda4ed27c93a40f45dcd358508
#
_entry.id   661b6bbda4ed27c93a40f45dcd358508
#
_cell.length_a   1.000
_cell.length_b   1.000
_cell.length_c   1.000
_cell.angle_alpha   90.00
_cell.angle_beta   90.00
_cell.angle_gamma   90.00
#
_symmetry.space_group_name_H-M   'P 1'
#
loop_
_entity.id
_entity.type
_entity.pdbx_description
1 polymer ?
#
loop_
_entity_poly.entity_id
_entity_poly.type
_entity_poly.pdbx_seq_one_letter_code
_entity_poly.pdbx_strand_id
1 'polypeptide(L)'
;LELPISAFLDQAWDPDAADLEWIRAYPARWAAEQFGPAHAQAIGDILTRYTRLNARRKPELIDAATWSLVHDREAGRVLSEWDALVAQVQALAPKIPASHRDAWYQLVEYPVLASANLNRMYVAAARNRLYAAQGRASANHWADEPRRLFERDGELQRLYERDIADGKWIHMMSQVRIGYTHW
;
A
#
# COMPACT_ATOMS: atom_id res chain seq x y z
N LEU A 1 -0.31 10.14 -0.49
CA LEU A 1 -0.30 11.32 -1.39
C LEU A 1 0.32 12.56 -0.74
N GLU A 2 0.30 12.67 0.58
CA GLU A 2 0.78 13.87 1.31
C GLU A 2 2.27 14.12 1.09
N LEU A 3 3.11 13.10 1.17
CA LEU A 3 4.55 13.24 0.92
C LEU A 3 4.86 13.85 -0.45
N PRO A 4 4.35 13.35 -1.60
CA PRO A 4 4.64 13.97 -2.89
C PRO A 4 4.00 15.35 -3.07
N ILE A 5 2.86 15.63 -2.44
CA ILE A 5 2.25 16.97 -2.46
C ILE A 5 3.13 17.95 -1.69
N SER A 6 3.58 17.58 -0.49
CA SER A 6 4.49 18.41 0.31
C SER A 6 5.80 18.68 -0.45
N ALA A 7 6.41 17.65 -1.05
CA ALA A 7 7.62 17.80 -1.84
C ALA A 7 7.42 18.73 -3.05
N PHE A 8 6.28 18.63 -3.72
CA PHE A 8 5.94 19.51 -4.85
C PHE A 8 5.77 20.96 -4.39
N LEU A 9 5.09 21.20 -3.27
CA LEU A 9 4.87 22.54 -2.76
C LEU A 9 6.17 23.20 -2.27
N ASP A 10 7.03 22.44 -1.58
CA ASP A 10 8.34 22.94 -1.15
C ASP A 10 9.23 23.27 -2.36
N GLN A 11 9.23 22.42 -3.38
CA GLN A 11 9.97 22.69 -4.62
C GLN A 11 9.39 23.86 -5.40
N ALA A 12 8.08 24.05 -5.42
CA ALA A 12 7.43 25.18 -6.07
C ALA A 12 7.76 26.49 -5.36
N TRP A 13 7.94 26.45 -4.04
CA TRP A 13 8.31 27.60 -3.23
C TRP A 13 9.78 28.00 -3.42
N ASP A 14 10.69 27.02 -3.43
CA ASP A 14 12.13 27.22 -3.62
C ASP A 14 12.69 26.18 -4.61
N PRO A 15 12.58 26.46 -5.92
CA PRO A 15 13.02 25.51 -6.95
C PRO A 15 14.54 25.31 -6.98
N ASP A 16 15.32 26.28 -6.51
CA ASP A 16 16.77 26.22 -6.54
C ASP A 16 17.35 25.30 -5.43
N ALA A 17 16.57 25.08 -4.36
CA ALA A 17 16.96 24.19 -3.27
C ALA A 17 16.77 22.70 -3.60
N ALA A 18 16.00 22.34 -4.64
CA ALA A 18 15.58 20.98 -4.94
C ALA A 18 16.57 20.24 -5.85
N ASP A 19 17.77 19.96 -5.36
CA ASP A 19 18.75 19.11 -6.04
C ASP A 19 18.50 17.60 -5.77
N LEU A 20 19.38 16.74 -6.27
CA LEU A 20 19.28 15.30 -6.11
C LEU A 20 19.45 14.85 -4.65
N GLU A 21 20.24 15.54 -3.87
CA GLU A 21 20.45 15.24 -2.45
C GLU A 21 19.19 15.59 -1.66
N TRP A 22 18.60 16.75 -1.91
CA TRP A 22 17.34 17.16 -1.34
C TRP A 22 16.22 16.15 -1.63
N ILE A 23 16.07 15.70 -2.89
CA ILE A 23 15.05 14.71 -3.27
C ILE A 23 15.24 13.38 -2.53
N ARG A 24 16.48 12.92 -2.39
CA ARG A 24 16.79 11.67 -1.68
C ARG A 24 16.54 11.75 -0.18
N ALA A 25 16.84 12.89 0.42
CA ALA A 25 16.68 13.12 1.86
C ALA A 25 15.22 13.47 2.22
N TYR A 26 14.42 13.93 1.26
CA TYR A 26 13.08 14.46 1.51
C TYR A 26 12.16 13.50 2.26
N PRO A 27 12.04 12.20 1.91
CA PRO A 27 11.14 11.29 2.62
C PRO A 27 11.45 11.17 4.12
N ALA A 28 12.73 11.12 4.49
CA ALA A 28 13.13 11.05 5.89
C ALA A 28 12.90 12.38 6.62
N ARG A 29 13.17 13.52 5.96
CA ARG A 29 12.90 14.85 6.51
C ARG A 29 11.41 15.04 6.78
N TRP A 30 10.57 14.76 5.78
CA TRP A 30 9.12 14.82 5.92
C TRP A 30 8.61 13.89 7.05
N ALA A 31 9.15 12.68 7.13
CA ALA A 31 8.79 11.74 8.20
C ALA A 31 9.21 12.26 9.59
N ALA A 32 10.34 12.95 9.70
CA ALA A 32 10.77 13.58 10.96
C ALA A 32 9.81 14.70 11.40
N GLU A 33 9.32 15.47 10.46
CA GLU A 33 8.33 16.54 10.72
C GLU A 33 6.97 15.98 11.16
N GLN A 34 6.52 14.87 10.56
CA GLN A 34 5.21 14.28 10.84
C GLN A 34 5.20 13.38 12.08
N PHE A 35 6.28 12.64 12.35
CA PHE A 35 6.32 11.56 13.36
C PHE A 35 7.46 11.71 14.38
N GLY A 36 8.25 12.77 14.26
CA GLY A 36 9.45 12.95 15.05
C GLY A 36 10.68 12.21 14.49
N PRO A 37 11.90 12.56 14.97
CA PRO A 37 13.15 12.11 14.37
C PRO A 37 13.49 10.63 14.65
N ALA A 38 12.93 10.02 15.69
CA ALA A 38 13.37 8.71 16.18
C ALA A 38 13.28 7.59 15.14
N HIS A 39 12.30 7.63 14.23
CA HIS A 39 12.07 6.60 13.22
C HIS A 39 11.98 7.19 11.80
N ALA A 40 12.39 8.43 11.62
CA ALA A 40 12.21 9.18 10.38
C ALA A 40 12.80 8.48 9.14
N GLN A 41 14.02 7.96 9.25
CA GLN A 41 14.66 7.24 8.14
C GLN A 41 13.88 5.97 7.76
N ALA A 42 13.49 5.16 8.76
CA ALA A 42 12.73 3.94 8.49
C ALA A 42 11.35 4.21 7.86
N ILE A 43 10.67 5.28 8.29
CA ILE A 43 9.40 5.71 7.71
C ILE A 43 9.60 6.21 6.28
N GLY A 44 10.61 7.04 6.04
CA GLY A 44 10.97 7.52 4.71
C GLY A 44 11.30 6.39 3.74
N ASP A 45 12.01 5.36 4.19
CA ASP A 45 12.34 4.17 3.41
C ASP A 45 11.08 3.35 3.07
N ILE A 46 10.15 3.19 4.03
CA ILE A 46 8.86 2.53 3.80
C ILE A 46 8.07 3.28 2.71
N LEU A 47 7.92 4.59 2.83
CA LEU A 47 7.18 5.41 1.86
C LEU A 47 7.84 5.40 0.47
N THR A 48 9.16 5.44 0.41
CA THR A 48 9.91 5.33 -0.84
C THR A 48 9.69 3.98 -1.52
N ARG A 49 9.70 2.89 -0.75
CA ARG A 49 9.42 1.55 -1.29
C ARG A 49 7.97 1.40 -1.72
N TYR A 50 7.04 1.88 -0.92
CA TYR A 50 5.61 1.90 -1.24
C TYR A 50 5.33 2.59 -2.58
N THR A 51 5.87 3.78 -2.79
CA THR A 51 5.69 4.51 -4.05
C THR A 51 6.30 3.78 -5.24
N ARG A 52 7.48 3.17 -5.10
CA ARG A 52 8.11 2.36 -6.15
C ARG A 52 7.29 1.12 -6.52
N LEU A 53 6.70 0.44 -5.53
CA LEU A 53 5.86 -0.73 -5.80
C LEU A 53 4.58 -0.33 -6.56
N ASN A 54 3.90 0.74 -6.15
CA ASN A 54 2.71 1.24 -6.81
C ASN A 54 2.98 1.91 -8.17
N ALA A 55 4.19 2.41 -8.43
CA ALA A 55 4.57 2.96 -9.72
C ALA A 55 4.58 1.92 -10.85
N ARG A 56 4.67 0.62 -10.53
CA ARG A 56 4.61 -0.47 -11.53
C ARG A 56 3.23 -0.59 -12.18
N ARG A 57 2.19 -0.44 -11.38
CA ARG A 57 0.79 -0.47 -11.83
C ARG A 57 -0.07 0.29 -10.83
N LYS A 58 -0.92 1.18 -11.32
CA LYS A 58 -1.90 1.88 -10.47
C LYS A 58 -2.83 0.87 -9.80
N PRO A 59 -3.12 1.00 -8.49
CA PRO A 59 -3.99 0.06 -7.76
C PRO A 59 -5.32 -0.23 -8.46
N GLU A 60 -5.99 0.80 -8.96
CA GLU A 60 -7.27 0.69 -9.66
C GLU A 60 -7.19 -0.01 -11.02
N LEU A 61 -5.99 -0.22 -11.56
CA LEU A 61 -5.76 -0.92 -12.83
C LEU A 61 -5.21 -2.34 -12.65
N ILE A 62 -5.07 -2.80 -11.40
CA ILE A 62 -4.63 -4.16 -11.11
C ILE A 62 -5.81 -5.11 -11.34
N ASP A 63 -5.54 -6.20 -12.04
CA ASP A 63 -6.46 -7.29 -12.29
C ASP A 63 -5.76 -8.66 -12.19
N ALA A 64 -6.49 -9.74 -12.45
CA ALA A 64 -5.94 -11.10 -12.40
C ALA A 64 -4.94 -11.42 -13.53
N ALA A 65 -4.78 -10.57 -14.54
CA ALA A 65 -3.81 -10.72 -15.62
C ALA A 65 -2.57 -9.84 -15.44
N THR A 66 -2.55 -8.97 -14.42
CA THR A 66 -1.48 -7.97 -14.23
C THR A 66 -0.12 -8.61 -13.96
N TRP A 67 -0.06 -9.66 -13.13
CA TRP A 67 1.21 -10.31 -12.75
C TRP A 67 1.27 -11.74 -13.26
N SER A 68 2.32 -12.07 -14.01
CA SER A 68 2.49 -13.42 -14.57
C SER A 68 2.72 -14.48 -13.48
N LEU A 69 1.93 -15.56 -13.54
CA LEU A 69 2.12 -16.75 -12.70
C LEU A 69 3.11 -17.76 -13.30
N VAL A 70 3.38 -17.67 -14.60
CA VAL A 70 4.14 -18.68 -15.36
C VAL A 70 5.50 -18.18 -15.83
N HIS A 71 5.69 -16.87 -15.97
CA HIS A 71 6.95 -16.28 -16.42
C HIS A 71 7.70 -15.64 -15.26
N ASP A 72 9.00 -15.92 -15.16
CA ASP A 72 9.98 -15.27 -14.28
C ASP A 72 9.61 -15.20 -12.81
N ARG A 73 8.66 -16.00 -12.35
CA ARG A 73 8.08 -15.94 -10.99
C ARG A 73 7.57 -14.53 -10.63
N GLU A 74 7.10 -13.74 -11.59
CA GLU A 74 6.79 -12.34 -11.41
C GLU A 74 5.80 -12.12 -10.26
N ALA A 75 4.63 -12.80 -10.28
CA ALA A 75 3.65 -12.68 -9.21
C ALA A 75 4.23 -13.02 -7.82
N GLY A 76 5.08 -14.04 -7.74
CA GLY A 76 5.75 -14.43 -6.49
C GLY A 76 6.71 -13.36 -5.99
N ARG A 77 7.51 -12.76 -6.87
CA ARG A 77 8.43 -11.66 -6.50
C ARG A 77 7.66 -10.43 -6.02
N VAL A 78 6.61 -10.03 -6.76
CA VAL A 78 5.77 -8.90 -6.38
C VAL A 78 5.17 -9.10 -5.00
N LEU A 79 4.58 -10.27 -4.71
CA LEU A 79 4.02 -10.55 -3.40
C LEU A 79 5.10 -10.55 -2.31
N SER A 80 6.27 -11.15 -2.57
CA SER A 80 7.38 -11.17 -1.60
C SER A 80 7.87 -9.76 -1.25
N GLU A 81 7.91 -8.84 -2.21
CA GLU A 81 8.28 -7.44 -1.97
C GLU A 81 7.24 -6.70 -1.12
N TRP A 82 5.94 -6.93 -1.38
CA TRP A 82 4.85 -6.40 -0.56
C TRP A 82 4.86 -7.00 0.85
N ASP A 83 5.07 -8.31 0.98
CA ASP A 83 5.13 -8.99 2.28
C ASP A 83 6.28 -8.45 3.14
N ALA A 84 7.44 -8.22 2.53
CA ALA A 84 8.58 -7.61 3.22
C ALA A 84 8.29 -6.17 3.68
N LEU A 85 7.54 -5.39 2.88
CA LEU A 85 7.16 -4.03 3.25
C LEU A 85 6.11 -4.02 4.37
N VAL A 86 5.12 -4.90 4.30
CA VAL A 86 4.12 -5.09 5.37
C VAL A 86 4.80 -5.47 6.69
N ALA A 87 5.77 -6.39 6.65
CA ALA A 87 6.51 -6.78 7.85
C ALA A 87 7.27 -5.60 8.49
N GLN A 88 7.85 -4.70 7.68
CA GLN A 88 8.50 -3.49 8.18
C GLN A 88 7.51 -2.53 8.85
N VAL A 89 6.35 -2.31 8.24
CA VAL A 89 5.29 -1.47 8.81
C VAL A 89 4.82 -2.05 10.15
N GLN A 90 4.53 -3.34 10.20
CA GLN A 90 4.06 -4.02 11.41
C GLN A 90 5.11 -4.02 12.54
N ALA A 91 6.39 -4.14 12.23
CA ALA A 91 7.47 -4.07 13.21
C ALA A 91 7.66 -2.65 13.77
N LEU A 92 7.30 -1.62 12.99
CA LEU A 92 7.45 -0.23 13.39
C LEU A 92 6.21 0.30 14.14
N ALA A 93 5.01 -0.14 13.77
CA ALA A 93 3.74 0.34 14.32
C ALA A 93 3.69 0.40 15.87
N PRO A 94 4.13 -0.61 16.64
CA PRO A 94 4.11 -0.55 18.10
C PRO A 94 5.08 0.47 18.71
N LYS A 95 6.04 0.97 17.92
CA LYS A 95 7.04 1.97 18.34
C LYS A 95 6.58 3.40 18.12
N ILE A 96 5.49 3.59 17.38
CA ILE A 96 4.91 4.90 17.10
C ILE A 96 4.20 5.43 18.37
N PRO A 97 4.50 6.65 18.82
CA PRO A 97 3.83 7.25 19.98
C PRO A 97 2.30 7.30 19.79
N ALA A 98 1.56 7.15 20.88
CA ALA A 98 0.10 7.16 20.85
C ALA A 98 -0.48 8.41 20.18
N SER A 99 0.15 9.58 20.37
CA SER A 99 -0.24 10.86 19.76
C SER A 99 -0.11 10.90 18.24
N HIS A 100 0.63 9.95 17.61
CA HIS A 100 0.84 9.89 16.17
C HIS A 100 0.21 8.64 15.53
N ARG A 101 -0.50 7.80 16.28
CA ARG A 101 -1.04 6.53 15.76
C ARG A 101 -2.05 6.71 14.65
N ASP A 102 -2.94 7.68 14.76
CA ASP A 102 -3.94 7.94 13.73
C ASP A 102 -3.28 8.43 12.43
N ALA A 103 -2.33 9.36 12.54
CA ALA A 103 -1.55 9.83 11.41
C ALA A 103 -0.69 8.70 10.81
N TRP A 104 -0.07 7.85 11.64
CA TRP A 104 0.67 6.67 11.19
C TRP A 104 -0.22 5.73 10.38
N TYR A 105 -1.39 5.38 10.91
CA TYR A 105 -2.31 4.51 10.21
C TYR A 105 -2.73 5.13 8.88
N GLN A 106 -3.14 6.39 8.88
CA GLN A 106 -3.60 7.09 7.69
C GLN A 106 -2.53 7.21 6.61
N LEU A 107 -1.32 7.63 6.99
CA LEU A 107 -0.30 8.07 6.03
C LEU A 107 0.68 6.97 5.62
N VAL A 108 0.83 5.91 6.43
CA VAL A 108 1.84 4.87 6.24
C VAL A 108 1.23 3.48 6.23
N GLU A 109 0.54 3.09 7.30
CA GLU A 109 0.12 1.70 7.50
C GLU A 109 -1.01 1.31 6.53
N TYR A 110 -2.10 2.05 6.49
CA TYR A 110 -3.23 1.77 5.59
C TYR A 110 -2.82 1.71 4.12
N PRO A 111 -2.10 2.68 3.54
CA PRO A 111 -1.68 2.62 2.14
C PRO A 111 -0.89 1.35 1.81
N VAL A 112 0.02 0.94 2.69
CA VAL A 112 0.83 -0.28 2.49
C VAL A 112 -0.03 -1.53 2.60
N LEU A 113 -0.85 -1.65 3.67
CA LEU A 113 -1.69 -2.82 3.90
C LEU A 113 -2.74 -3.00 2.80
N ALA A 114 -3.42 -1.92 2.41
CA ALA A 114 -4.44 -1.96 1.36
C ALA A 114 -3.84 -2.34 0.00
N SER A 115 -2.71 -1.76 -0.39
CA SER A 115 -2.04 -2.09 -1.66
C SER A 115 -1.50 -3.52 -1.67
N ALA A 116 -0.90 -3.99 -0.57
CA ALA A 116 -0.46 -5.39 -0.45
C ALA A 116 -1.63 -6.37 -0.53
N ASN A 117 -2.74 -6.06 0.17
CA ASN A 117 -3.96 -6.87 0.15
C ASN A 117 -4.56 -6.98 -1.25
N LEU A 118 -4.63 -5.86 -1.98
CA LEU A 118 -5.12 -5.81 -3.35
C LEU A 118 -4.29 -6.69 -4.29
N ASN A 119 -2.95 -6.59 -4.22
CA ASN A 119 -2.06 -7.42 -5.03
C ASN A 119 -2.23 -8.91 -4.70
N ARG A 120 -2.31 -9.28 -3.40
CA ARG A 120 -2.56 -10.67 -2.98
C ARG A 120 -3.90 -11.18 -3.51
N MET A 121 -4.95 -10.38 -3.46
CA MET A 121 -6.28 -10.74 -3.91
C MET A 121 -6.29 -11.06 -5.41
N TYR A 122 -5.71 -10.22 -6.24
CA TYR A 122 -5.69 -10.47 -7.68
C TYR A 122 -4.76 -11.60 -8.10
N VAL A 123 -3.63 -11.78 -7.42
CA VAL A 123 -2.77 -12.95 -7.64
C VAL A 123 -3.48 -14.26 -7.22
N ALA A 124 -4.25 -14.23 -6.13
CA ALA A 124 -5.05 -15.39 -5.71
C ALA A 124 -6.14 -15.70 -6.75
N ALA A 125 -6.84 -14.68 -7.27
CA ALA A 125 -7.81 -14.84 -8.35
C ALA A 125 -7.17 -15.40 -9.64
N ALA A 126 -5.97 -14.92 -9.99
CA ALA A 126 -5.21 -15.46 -11.12
C ALA A 126 -4.86 -16.95 -10.93
N ARG A 127 -4.39 -17.32 -9.73
CA ARG A 127 -4.10 -18.73 -9.38
C ARG A 127 -5.34 -19.60 -9.47
N ASN A 128 -6.47 -19.13 -8.94
CA ASN A 128 -7.75 -19.86 -9.06
C ASN A 128 -8.09 -20.13 -10.52
N ARG A 129 -8.07 -19.13 -11.38
CA ARG A 129 -8.37 -19.26 -12.81
C ARG A 129 -7.41 -20.22 -13.50
N LEU A 130 -6.11 -20.08 -13.29
CA LEU A 130 -5.09 -20.95 -13.89
C LEU A 130 -5.24 -22.40 -13.44
N TYR A 131 -5.43 -22.63 -12.14
CA TYR A 131 -5.53 -23.98 -11.58
C TYR A 131 -6.84 -24.66 -11.96
N ALA A 132 -7.94 -23.90 -12.06
CA ALA A 132 -9.21 -24.41 -12.59
C ALA A 132 -9.06 -24.85 -14.06
N ALA A 133 -8.45 -24.01 -14.90
CA ALA A 133 -8.17 -24.35 -16.30
C ALA A 133 -7.27 -25.59 -16.47
N GLN A 134 -6.39 -25.86 -15.48
CA GLN A 134 -5.51 -27.02 -15.44
C GLN A 134 -6.16 -28.26 -14.78
N GLY A 135 -7.42 -28.17 -14.33
CA GLY A 135 -8.11 -29.27 -13.63
C GLY A 135 -7.52 -29.60 -12.25
N ARG A 136 -6.80 -28.68 -11.60
CA ARG A 136 -6.17 -28.92 -10.29
C ARG A 136 -7.19 -28.85 -9.17
N ALA A 137 -7.21 -29.86 -8.28
CA ALA A 137 -8.04 -29.85 -7.06
C ALA A 137 -7.77 -28.64 -6.14
N SER A 138 -6.52 -28.13 -6.13
CA SER A 138 -6.14 -26.95 -5.37
C SER A 138 -6.77 -25.64 -5.87
N ALA A 139 -7.46 -25.64 -7.02
CA ALA A 139 -8.21 -24.49 -7.49
C ALA A 139 -9.28 -24.05 -6.47
N ASN A 140 -9.92 -24.98 -5.77
CA ASN A 140 -10.95 -24.67 -4.76
C ASN A 140 -10.38 -23.83 -3.60
N HIS A 141 -9.18 -24.15 -3.11
CA HIS A 141 -8.51 -23.35 -2.11
C HIS A 141 -8.32 -21.89 -2.57
N TRP A 142 -7.94 -21.70 -3.83
CA TRP A 142 -7.74 -20.37 -4.41
C TRP A 142 -9.05 -19.67 -4.82
N ALA A 143 -10.22 -20.31 -4.71
CA ALA A 143 -11.51 -19.66 -4.89
C ALA A 143 -11.94 -18.85 -3.65
N ASP A 144 -11.61 -19.32 -2.46
CA ASP A 144 -12.01 -18.68 -1.20
C ASP A 144 -11.07 -17.52 -0.81
N GLU A 145 -9.80 -17.63 -1.15
CA GLU A 145 -8.79 -16.64 -0.78
C GLU A 145 -9.09 -15.21 -1.30
N PRO A 146 -9.51 -14.99 -2.56
CA PRO A 146 -9.90 -13.66 -3.02
C PRO A 146 -11.08 -13.07 -2.25
N ARG A 147 -12.05 -13.90 -1.83
CA ARG A 147 -13.21 -13.44 -1.02
C ARG A 147 -12.76 -12.96 0.35
N ARG A 148 -11.92 -13.75 1.03
CA ARG A 148 -11.34 -13.38 2.32
C ARG A 148 -10.53 -12.08 2.24
N LEU A 149 -9.76 -11.90 1.18
CA LEU A 149 -8.97 -10.69 0.97
C LEU A 149 -9.85 -9.48 0.60
N PHE A 150 -10.98 -9.69 -0.08
CA PHE A 150 -11.97 -8.66 -0.31
C PHE A 150 -12.65 -8.20 1.00
N GLU A 151 -13.02 -9.14 1.87
CA GLU A 151 -13.54 -8.82 3.21
C GLU A 151 -12.49 -8.07 4.04
N ARG A 152 -11.23 -8.49 3.96
CA ARG A 152 -10.11 -7.78 4.61
C ARG A 152 -9.94 -6.35 4.12
N ASP A 153 -10.16 -6.08 2.85
CA ASP A 153 -10.15 -4.72 2.31
C ASP A 153 -11.25 -3.85 2.95
N GLY A 154 -12.46 -4.41 3.13
CA GLY A 154 -13.55 -3.73 3.84
C GLY A 154 -13.23 -3.45 5.32
N GLU A 155 -12.51 -4.36 6.01
CA GLU A 155 -12.05 -4.12 7.39
C GLU A 155 -11.04 -2.97 7.47
N LEU A 156 -10.06 -2.93 6.55
CA LEU A 156 -9.07 -1.86 6.48
C LEU A 156 -9.73 -0.50 6.22
N GLN A 157 -10.72 -0.48 5.31
CA GLN A 157 -11.53 0.71 5.05
C GLN A 157 -12.30 1.17 6.29
N ARG A 158 -13.00 0.25 6.97
CA ARG A 158 -13.77 0.56 8.17
C ARG A 158 -12.90 1.18 9.25
N LEU A 159 -11.71 0.63 9.46
CA LEU A 159 -10.75 1.12 10.43
C LEU A 159 -10.29 2.54 10.09
N TYR A 160 -10.01 2.81 8.82
CA TYR A 160 -9.66 4.15 8.35
C TYR A 160 -10.80 5.15 8.54
N GLU A 161 -12.03 4.78 8.18
CA GLU A 161 -13.15 5.70 8.15
C GLU A 161 -13.78 5.94 9.52
N ARG A 162 -13.74 4.94 10.41
CA ARG A 162 -14.54 4.96 11.63
C ARG A 162 -13.74 4.90 12.94
N ASP A 163 -12.62 4.18 12.93
CA ASP A 163 -11.94 3.85 14.18
C ASP A 163 -10.80 4.84 14.48
N ILE A 164 -10.11 5.39 13.45
CA ILE A 164 -9.09 6.41 13.67
C ILE A 164 -9.71 7.82 13.74
N ALA A 165 -9.06 8.70 14.47
CA ALA A 165 -9.43 10.12 14.60
C ALA A 165 -10.94 10.34 14.89
N ASP A 166 -11.51 9.49 15.76
CA ASP A 166 -12.93 9.54 16.16
C ASP A 166 -13.92 9.54 14.98
N GLY A 167 -13.59 8.85 13.89
CA GLY A 167 -14.43 8.76 12.70
C GLY A 167 -14.43 10.00 11.81
N LYS A 168 -13.46 10.90 11.98
CA LYS A 168 -13.32 12.12 11.16
C LYS A 168 -13.28 11.84 9.66
N TRP A 169 -12.77 10.67 9.25
CA TRP A 169 -12.51 10.32 7.87
C TRP A 169 -13.60 9.46 7.22
N ILE A 170 -14.81 9.47 7.78
CA ILE A 170 -15.95 8.74 7.20
C ILE A 170 -16.17 9.16 5.75
N HIS A 171 -16.38 8.17 4.87
CA HIS A 171 -16.53 8.30 3.42
C HIS A 171 -15.27 8.67 2.61
N MET A 172 -14.11 8.87 3.23
CA MET A 172 -12.87 9.16 2.49
C MET A 172 -12.44 8.01 1.57
N MET A 173 -12.75 6.76 1.95
CA MET A 173 -12.42 5.55 1.17
C MET A 173 -13.61 4.93 0.47
N SER A 174 -14.73 5.66 0.34
CA SER A 174 -15.98 5.13 -0.24
C SER A 174 -15.94 4.98 -1.77
N GLN A 175 -14.96 5.57 -2.47
CA GLN A 175 -14.81 5.37 -3.89
C GLN A 175 -14.45 3.92 -4.20
N VAL A 176 -15.10 3.37 -5.23
CA VAL A 176 -14.81 2.01 -5.72
C VAL A 176 -13.37 1.92 -6.19
N ARG A 177 -12.59 1.01 -5.63
CA ARG A 177 -11.19 0.76 -5.96
C ARG A 177 -10.92 -0.67 -6.42
N ILE A 178 -11.82 -1.60 -6.13
CA ILE A 178 -11.78 -2.99 -6.57
C ILE A 178 -12.84 -3.19 -7.63
N GLY A 179 -12.44 -3.70 -8.81
CA GLY A 179 -13.36 -3.89 -9.92
C GLY A 179 -13.82 -2.58 -10.56
N TYR A 180 -13.04 -1.53 -10.46
CA TYR A 180 -13.31 -0.26 -11.13
C TYR A 180 -13.20 -0.43 -12.65
N THR A 181 -14.31 -0.34 -13.35
CA THR A 181 -14.41 -0.63 -14.79
C THR A 181 -14.88 0.56 -15.63
N HIS A 182 -15.27 1.65 -14.99
CA HIS A 182 -15.80 2.84 -15.68
C HIS A 182 -15.05 4.09 -15.19
N TRP A 183 -14.70 4.90 -16.14
CA TRP A 183 -13.99 6.18 -15.92
C TRP A 183 -14.90 7.34 -16.29
#